data_6d97447eb769119e619d10e851370e53
#
_entry.id   6d97447eb769119e619d10e851370e53
#
_cell.length_a   1.000
_cell.length_b   1.000
_cell.length_c   1.000
_cell.angle_alpha   90.00
_cell.angle_beta   90.00
_cell.angle_gamma   90.00
#
_symmetry.space_group_name_H-M   'P 1'
#
loop_
_entity.id
_entity.type
_entity.pdbx_description
1 polymer ?
#
loop_
_entity_poly.entity_id
_entity_poly.type
_entity_poly.pdbx_seq_one_letter_code
_entity_poly.pdbx_strand_id
1 'polypeptide(L)'
;MGGKTEAIVEELRAWGLTLPGAHRKSPWPDHDDLAVKDKTFAYLPGKGKPFRLSCKLPYTGYEALQLPYADPTGYGLGKSGWVSFNPPEDQLPGIGQIKAWIEESYRAQAPRKLVKELDERL
;
A
#
# COMPACT_ATOMS: atom_id res chain seq x y z
N MET A 1 2.48 18.32 11.30
CA MET A 1 2.42 17.41 12.39
C MET A 1 2.03 16.05 11.96
N GLY A 2 2.72 15.09 12.42
CA GLY A 2 2.53 13.73 12.00
C GLY A 2 1.44 12.94 12.70
N GLY A 3 0.75 13.51 13.71
CA GLY A 3 -0.13 12.73 14.56
C GLY A 3 -1.24 11.98 13.83
N LYS A 4 -2.01 12.67 13.00
CA LYS A 4 -3.11 12.05 12.25
C LYS A 4 -2.57 11.10 11.20
N THR A 5 -1.57 11.53 10.46
CA THR A 5 -0.95 10.69 9.42
C THR A 5 -0.32 9.45 10.02
N GLU A 6 0.41 9.60 11.13
CA GLU A 6 1.02 8.46 11.80
C GLU A 6 -0.02 7.47 12.27
N ALA A 7 -1.12 7.94 12.86
CA ALA A 7 -2.18 7.05 13.32
C ALA A 7 -2.79 6.25 12.17
N ILE A 8 -3.02 6.89 11.04
CA ILE A 8 -3.57 6.23 9.86
C ILE A 8 -2.57 5.20 9.32
N VAL A 9 -1.31 5.57 9.19
CA VAL A 9 -0.27 4.67 8.68
C VAL A 9 -0.12 3.45 9.61
N GLU A 10 -0.13 3.67 10.92
CA GLU A 10 -0.03 2.57 11.88
C GLU A 10 -1.24 1.64 11.79
N GLU A 11 -2.43 2.19 11.62
CA GLU A 11 -3.63 1.38 11.46
C GLU A 11 -3.56 0.55 10.18
N LEU A 12 -3.14 1.17 9.08
CA LEU A 12 -3.00 0.46 7.79
C LEU A 12 -1.96 -0.65 7.89
N ARG A 13 -0.85 -0.37 8.54
CA ARG A 13 0.21 -1.37 8.71
C ARG A 13 -0.27 -2.53 9.56
N ALA A 14 -0.92 -2.23 10.69
CA ALA A 14 -1.45 -3.28 11.56
C ALA A 14 -2.47 -4.15 10.82
N TRP A 15 -3.38 -3.51 10.08
CA TRP A 15 -4.36 -4.24 9.29
C TRP A 15 -3.70 -5.08 8.21
N GLY A 16 -2.74 -4.51 7.48
CA GLY A 16 -2.04 -5.21 6.41
C GLY A 16 -1.29 -6.44 6.90
N LEU A 17 -0.78 -6.39 8.13
CA LEU A 17 -0.10 -7.53 8.72
C LEU A 17 -1.04 -8.68 9.05
N THR A 18 -2.36 -8.46 9.03
CA THR A 18 -3.32 -9.56 9.21
C THR A 18 -3.53 -10.38 7.94
N LEU A 19 -3.08 -9.88 6.79
CA LEU A 19 -3.21 -10.61 5.54
C LEU A 19 -2.30 -11.84 5.56
N PRO A 20 -2.72 -12.98 4.93
CA PRO A 20 -1.95 -14.21 5.03
C PRO A 20 -0.49 -14.04 4.59
N GLY A 21 0.44 -14.43 5.45
CA GLY A 21 1.87 -14.39 5.15
C GLY A 21 2.49 -13.00 5.09
N ALA A 22 1.73 -11.95 5.41
CA ALA A 22 2.25 -10.58 5.36
C ALA A 22 3.28 -10.35 6.46
N HIS A 23 4.33 -9.59 6.13
CA HIS A 23 5.36 -9.22 7.09
C HIS A 23 5.87 -7.82 6.78
N ARG A 24 6.59 -7.25 7.74
CA ARG A 24 7.19 -5.92 7.55
C ARG A 24 8.50 -6.07 6.79
N LYS A 25 8.80 -5.04 6.00
CA LYS A 25 10.05 -4.98 5.25
C LYS A 25 10.57 -3.56 5.29
N SER A 26 11.76 -3.36 5.84
CA SER A 26 12.35 -2.04 6.01
C SER A 26 13.71 -1.99 5.33
N PRO A 27 13.74 -1.98 3.97
CA PRO A 27 15.01 -1.98 3.25
C PRO A 27 15.80 -0.69 3.44
N TRP A 28 15.12 0.40 3.79
CA TRP A 28 15.74 1.70 4.04
C TRP A 28 15.20 2.30 5.33
N PRO A 29 15.98 3.18 6.00
CA PRO A 29 15.55 3.77 7.26
C PRO A 29 14.22 4.53 7.19
N ASP A 30 13.89 5.09 6.04
CA ASP A 30 12.68 5.89 5.86
C ASP A 30 11.46 5.05 5.50
N HIS A 31 11.59 3.74 5.39
CA HIS A 31 10.53 2.85 4.94
C HIS A 31 10.18 1.83 5.99
N ASP A 32 8.90 1.52 6.08
CA ASP A 32 8.41 0.45 6.92
C ASP A 32 7.26 -0.19 6.14
N ASP A 33 7.64 -0.95 5.14
CA ASP A 33 6.74 -1.44 4.11
C ASP A 33 6.09 -2.77 4.49
N LEU A 34 5.07 -3.15 3.72
CA LEU A 34 4.41 -4.45 3.85
C LEU A 34 4.81 -5.33 2.68
N ALA A 35 5.12 -6.59 2.99
CA ALA A 35 5.54 -7.55 1.98
C ALA A 35 4.92 -8.92 2.23
N VAL A 36 4.91 -9.74 1.19
CA VAL A 36 4.51 -11.15 1.26
C VAL A 36 5.49 -11.95 0.40
N LYS A 37 6.10 -13.00 0.98
CA LYS A 37 7.15 -13.76 0.31
C LYS A 37 8.25 -12.85 -0.23
N ASP A 38 8.63 -11.85 0.57
CA ASP A 38 9.63 -10.83 0.25
C ASP A 38 9.29 -9.90 -0.92
N LYS A 39 8.09 -10.00 -1.46
CA LYS A 39 7.61 -9.04 -2.46
C LYS A 39 6.83 -7.94 -1.76
N THR A 40 7.29 -6.72 -1.86
CA THR A 40 6.58 -5.57 -1.29
C THR A 40 5.24 -5.40 -1.98
N PHE A 41 4.16 -5.23 -1.20
CA PHE A 41 2.86 -4.92 -1.79
C PHE A 41 2.32 -3.57 -1.34
N ALA A 42 2.95 -2.92 -0.38
CA ALA A 42 2.61 -1.55 -0.02
C ALA A 42 3.86 -0.85 0.49
N TYR A 43 4.29 0.19 -0.24
CA TYR A 43 5.36 1.04 0.25
C TYR A 43 4.73 2.09 1.16
N LEU A 44 5.13 2.09 2.42
CA LEU A 44 4.62 2.98 3.44
C LEU A 44 5.75 3.81 4.04
N PRO A 45 5.46 5.02 4.53
CA PRO A 45 6.50 5.85 5.11
C PRO A 45 6.91 5.34 6.49
N GLY A 46 8.14 5.65 6.86
CA GLY A 46 8.60 5.46 8.22
C GLY A 46 7.99 6.50 9.15
N LYS A 47 8.28 6.35 10.42
CA LYS A 47 7.75 7.24 11.46
C LYS A 47 8.13 8.70 11.21
N GLY A 48 7.16 9.59 11.37
CA GLY A 48 7.38 11.02 11.25
C GLY A 48 7.44 11.56 9.84
N LYS A 49 7.24 10.71 8.84
CA LYS A 49 7.25 11.13 7.44
C LYS A 49 5.84 11.46 6.96
N PRO A 50 5.69 12.31 5.92
CA PRO A 50 4.37 12.59 5.36
C PRO A 50 3.76 11.34 4.75
N PHE A 51 2.43 11.33 4.60
CA PHE A 51 1.74 10.20 4.02
C PHE A 51 2.20 9.97 2.58
N ARG A 52 2.58 8.75 2.29
CA ARG A 52 2.88 8.28 0.94
C ARG A 52 2.50 6.83 0.87
N LEU A 53 2.02 6.42 -0.29
CA LEU A 53 1.62 5.03 -0.51
C LEU A 53 1.94 4.66 -1.94
N SER A 54 2.52 3.49 -2.16
CA SER A 54 2.66 2.96 -3.51
C SER A 54 2.14 1.53 -3.49
N CYS A 55 1.26 1.23 -4.43
CA CYS A 55 0.63 -0.08 -4.56
C CYS A 55 0.60 -0.53 -6.01
N LYS A 56 0.66 -1.84 -6.23
CA LYS A 56 0.48 -2.40 -7.56
C LYS A 56 -1.02 -2.59 -7.80
N LEU A 57 -1.56 -1.87 -8.78
CA LEU A 57 -3.00 -1.83 -9.04
C LEU A 57 -3.31 -2.27 -10.46
N PRO A 58 -3.32 -3.58 -10.74
CA PRO A 58 -3.58 -4.07 -12.10
C PRO A 58 -5.01 -3.82 -12.57
N TYR A 59 -5.96 -3.63 -11.65
CA TYR A 59 -7.37 -3.44 -12.01
C TYR A 59 -7.83 -2.00 -11.88
N THR A 60 -7.49 -1.32 -10.78
CA THR A 60 -7.96 0.04 -10.52
C THR A 60 -6.92 1.12 -10.76
N GLY A 61 -5.73 0.75 -11.23
CA GLY A 61 -4.64 1.72 -11.39
C GLY A 61 -4.98 2.87 -12.33
N TYR A 62 -5.67 2.57 -13.44
CA TYR A 62 -6.04 3.62 -14.40
C TYR A 62 -6.94 4.67 -13.74
N GLU A 63 -7.95 4.21 -12.99
CA GLU A 63 -8.83 5.13 -12.26
C GLU A 63 -8.08 5.90 -11.20
N ALA A 64 -7.21 5.20 -10.46
CA ALA A 64 -6.42 5.83 -9.41
C ALA A 64 -5.53 6.94 -9.94
N LEU A 65 -4.97 6.76 -11.14
CA LEU A 65 -4.11 7.77 -11.77
C LEU A 65 -4.84 9.05 -12.13
N GLN A 66 -6.18 9.06 -12.12
CA GLN A 66 -6.96 10.26 -12.36
C GLN A 66 -6.99 11.20 -11.15
N LEU A 67 -6.58 10.71 -9.98
CA LEU A 67 -6.53 11.55 -8.79
C LEU A 67 -5.39 12.55 -8.89
N PRO A 68 -5.61 13.79 -8.41
CA PRO A 68 -4.60 14.85 -8.58
C PRO A 68 -3.28 14.58 -7.86
N TYR A 69 -3.27 13.70 -6.87
CA TYR A 69 -2.07 13.37 -6.10
C TYR A 69 -1.50 11.98 -6.42
N ALA A 70 -1.96 11.38 -7.52
CA ALA A 70 -1.49 10.05 -7.92
C ALA A 70 -0.63 10.14 -9.18
N ASP A 71 0.43 9.34 -9.20
CA ASP A 71 1.37 9.27 -10.32
C ASP A 71 1.86 7.84 -10.51
N PRO A 72 2.31 7.48 -11.72
CA PRO A 72 2.98 6.20 -11.88
C PRO A 72 4.23 6.15 -11.00
N THR A 73 4.45 5.03 -10.34
CA THR A 73 5.62 4.88 -9.48
C THR A 73 6.90 4.91 -10.32
N GLY A 74 7.93 5.55 -9.78
CA GLY A 74 9.21 5.69 -10.46
C GLY A 74 9.98 4.37 -10.59
N TYR A 75 11.19 4.47 -11.13
CA TYR A 75 12.11 3.33 -11.30
C TYR A 75 11.53 2.22 -12.17
N GLY A 76 10.67 2.57 -13.14
CA GLY A 76 10.08 1.59 -14.03
C GLY A 76 8.91 0.81 -13.45
N LEU A 77 8.60 0.97 -12.19
CA LEU A 77 7.50 0.25 -11.55
C LEU A 77 6.14 0.64 -12.12
N GLY A 78 5.99 1.89 -12.56
CA GLY A 78 4.74 2.34 -13.17
C GLY A 78 4.33 1.52 -14.37
N LYS A 79 5.29 1.01 -15.13
CA LYS A 79 5.03 0.15 -16.29
C LYS A 79 4.40 -1.18 -15.90
N SER A 80 4.62 -1.60 -14.66
CA SER A 80 4.06 -2.83 -14.12
C SER A 80 2.78 -2.60 -13.31
N GLY A 81 2.19 -1.40 -13.42
CA GLY A 81 0.92 -1.11 -12.76
C GLY A 81 1.04 -0.50 -11.37
N TRP A 82 2.22 -0.09 -10.97
CA TRP A 82 2.41 0.55 -9.67
C TRP A 82 1.99 2.02 -9.71
N VAL A 83 1.22 2.42 -8.71
CA VAL A 83 0.74 3.80 -8.55
C VAL A 83 1.19 4.34 -7.22
N SER A 84 1.70 5.57 -7.24
CA SER A 84 2.14 6.27 -6.03
C SER A 84 1.16 7.38 -5.69
N PHE A 85 0.82 7.50 -4.41
CA PHE A 85 -0.12 8.49 -3.89
C PHE A 85 0.58 9.41 -2.91
N ASN A 86 0.45 10.71 -3.12
CA ASN A 86 1.01 11.75 -2.24
C ASN A 86 -0.06 12.78 -1.89
N PRO A 87 -1.16 12.40 -1.26
CA PRO A 87 -2.22 13.36 -0.96
C PRO A 87 -1.76 14.37 0.10
N PRO A 88 -2.21 15.63 -0.03
CA PRO A 88 -2.02 16.57 1.07
C PRO A 88 -2.72 16.05 2.33
N GLU A 89 -2.22 16.46 3.50
CA GLU A 89 -2.75 15.94 4.77
C GLU A 89 -4.26 16.19 4.92
N ASP A 90 -4.76 17.30 4.38
CA ASP A 90 -6.18 17.61 4.45
C ASP A 90 -7.02 16.96 3.35
N GLN A 91 -6.40 16.16 2.49
CA GLN A 91 -7.08 15.48 1.39
C GLN A 91 -6.83 13.97 1.40
N LEU A 92 -6.56 13.40 2.57
CA LEU A 92 -6.34 11.96 2.67
C LEU A 92 -7.60 11.20 2.25
N PRO A 93 -7.47 10.17 1.40
CA PRO A 93 -8.61 9.33 1.07
C PRO A 93 -9.14 8.63 2.32
N GLY A 94 -10.37 8.15 2.26
CA GLY A 94 -10.93 7.36 3.34
C GLY A 94 -10.11 6.08 3.55
N ILE A 95 -10.03 5.65 4.80
CA ILE A 95 -9.21 4.48 5.15
C ILE A 95 -9.69 3.21 4.43
N GLY A 96 -10.98 3.10 4.20
CA GLY A 96 -11.53 1.96 3.45
C GLY A 96 -11.01 1.91 2.03
N GLN A 97 -10.89 3.07 1.37
CA GLN A 97 -10.34 3.12 0.02
C GLN A 97 -8.86 2.76 0.03
N ILE A 98 -8.12 3.24 1.01
CA ILE A 98 -6.69 2.92 1.11
C ILE A 98 -6.50 1.43 1.33
N LYS A 99 -7.30 0.83 2.21
CA LYS A 99 -7.26 -0.63 2.44
C LYS A 99 -7.57 -1.41 1.17
N ALA A 100 -8.54 -0.93 0.38
CA ALA A 100 -8.88 -1.59 -0.88
C ALA A 100 -7.69 -1.58 -1.85
N TRP A 101 -6.97 -0.47 -1.96
CA TRP A 101 -5.77 -0.41 -2.80
C TRP A 101 -4.69 -1.38 -2.28
N ILE A 102 -4.47 -1.40 -0.98
CA ILE A 102 -3.46 -2.29 -0.39
C ILE A 102 -3.84 -3.76 -0.62
N GLU A 103 -5.11 -4.09 -0.48
CA GLU A 103 -5.57 -5.46 -0.72
C GLU A 103 -5.41 -5.87 -2.17
N GLU A 104 -5.73 -4.98 -3.12
CA GLU A 104 -5.53 -5.28 -4.54
C GLU A 104 -4.04 -5.56 -4.82
N SER A 105 -3.17 -4.76 -4.23
CA SER A 105 -1.73 -4.94 -4.40
C SER A 105 -1.26 -6.25 -3.78
N TYR A 106 -1.78 -6.59 -2.60
CA TYR A 106 -1.49 -7.88 -1.96
C TYR A 106 -1.86 -9.03 -2.89
N ARG A 107 -3.06 -9.00 -3.46
CA ARG A 107 -3.55 -10.05 -4.35
C ARG A 107 -2.69 -10.18 -5.60
N ALA A 108 -2.12 -9.06 -6.06
CA ALA A 108 -1.23 -9.07 -7.23
C ALA A 108 0.15 -9.67 -6.91
N GLN A 109 0.61 -9.53 -5.67
CA GLN A 109 1.97 -9.94 -5.29
C GLN A 109 2.02 -11.28 -4.57
N ALA A 110 0.95 -11.67 -3.88
CA ALA A 110 0.94 -12.89 -3.09
C ALA A 110 0.81 -14.15 -3.96
N PRO A 111 1.41 -15.27 -3.53
CA PRO A 111 1.17 -16.54 -4.18
C PRO A 111 -0.31 -16.92 -4.14
N ARG A 112 -0.75 -17.66 -5.14
CA ARG A 112 -2.15 -18.07 -5.26
C ARG A 112 -2.69 -18.77 -4.00
N LYS A 113 -1.85 -19.58 -3.36
CA LYS A 113 -2.22 -20.27 -2.14
C LYS A 113 -2.64 -19.32 -1.02
N LEU A 114 -1.90 -18.22 -0.86
CA LEU A 114 -2.19 -17.25 0.17
C LEU A 114 -3.40 -16.39 -0.18
N VAL A 115 -3.59 -16.08 -1.46
CA VAL A 115 -4.79 -15.38 -1.91
C VAL A 115 -6.03 -16.23 -1.63
N LYS A 116 -5.95 -17.53 -1.89
CA LYS A 116 -7.04 -18.44 -1.58
C LYS A 116 -7.34 -18.47 -0.09
N GLU A 117 -6.31 -18.47 0.74
CA GLU A 117 -6.48 -18.44 2.19
C GLU A 117 -7.20 -17.18 2.64
N LEU A 118 -6.87 -16.03 2.03
CA LEU A 118 -7.58 -14.79 2.32
C LEU A 118 -9.05 -14.89 1.93
N ASP A 119 -9.34 -15.44 0.76
CA ASP A 119 -10.72 -15.59 0.29
C ASP A 119 -11.54 -16.49 1.22
N GLU A 120 -10.92 -17.49 1.81
CA GLU A 120 -11.60 -18.41 2.72
C GLU A 120 -11.98 -17.76 4.05
N ARG A 121 -11.43 -16.59 4.36
CA ARG A 121 -11.81 -15.83 5.56
C ARG A 121 -13.09 -15.04 5.36
N LEU A 122 -13.49 -14.84 4.12
CA LEU A 122 -14.68 -14.07 3.77
C LEU A 122 -15.93 -14.97 3.72
#